data_4a1a034141a24a48239a24d16977377b
#
_entry.id   4a1a034141a24a48239a24d16977377b
#
_cell.length_a   1.000
_cell.length_b   1.000
_cell.length_c   1.000
_cell.angle_alpha   90.00
_cell.angle_beta   90.00
_cell.angle_gamma   90.00
#
_symmetry.space_group_name_H-M   'P 1'
#
loop_
_entity.id
_entity.type
_entity.pdbx_description
1 polymer ?
#
loop_
_entity_poly.entity_id
_entity_poly.type
_entity_poly.pdbx_seq_one_letter_code
_entity_poly.pdbx_strand_id
1 'polypeptide(L)'
;VDEIKSAGGRAAPSVGSVEDGEKRVQDAVDAFGGLHVIVNNAGILRDKSFAGANEKDWNLVMNVHLRGTYKVCKAAWPIFSKQKYGRIINTTSAVGLYGNFGQANYSTAKSGILGLTQTLAVEGERNNILANTIAPNAGTAMTATIWPQEMVDAFKPDFVAPLVAYLGSNECECTKSLFEVSGGWIAAVRWERSGGCAFSTARPVTPEMIQKKWAKITDFDPERASWPAAPSESLGDMISNFGNEEPDDDVEDFVDPEDTPDIKQAKQTDYESTEFAYEDRDVILYNLGVGATEKDLDLVFEQDDEFKALPTFGVIPPFSAGSSISFDSFLPNFSPMMLLHGEQYLAIKGPIPTSGVLVNKPRVIEVLDKGKAAAVTTLTTTVNKATGETVFENQMTTFIRGSGGFGGKKTGRDRGNASAANKPPSRPADRVMTEKTSESQAALYRLSGDLNPLHIDPSFAAVGGFDKPILHGLCSFGIAGKHVFRAFGAFSDIKVRFTGHVFPGETLETSMWKEGNKVIFVTKVVERGTMALGAAAATL
;
A
#
# COMPACT_ATOMS: atom_id res chain seq x y z
N VAL A 1 -22.49 -35.91 41.39
CA VAL A 1 -21.78 -36.52 42.52
C VAL A 1 -22.22 -37.97 42.71
N ASP A 2 -23.50 -38.21 42.80
CA ASP A 2 -24.05 -39.56 43.10
C ASP A 2 -23.79 -40.54 41.94
N GLU A 3 -23.88 -40.09 40.69
CA GLU A 3 -23.56 -40.87 39.51
C GLU A 3 -22.08 -41.35 39.52
N ILE A 4 -21.15 -40.44 39.85
CA ILE A 4 -19.72 -40.77 39.95
C ILE A 4 -19.47 -41.76 41.08
N LYS A 5 -20.13 -41.57 42.24
CA LYS A 5 -20.00 -42.47 43.36
C LYS A 5 -20.60 -43.85 43.05
N SER A 6 -21.73 -43.90 42.37
CA SER A 6 -22.35 -45.15 41.94
C SER A 6 -21.51 -45.93 40.93
N ALA A 7 -20.72 -45.22 40.12
CA ALA A 7 -19.73 -45.83 39.23
C ALA A 7 -18.40 -46.19 39.90
N GLY A 8 -18.29 -46.10 41.25
CA GLY A 8 -17.12 -46.45 42.05
C GLY A 8 -16.07 -45.33 42.16
N GLY A 9 -16.37 -44.14 41.65
CA GLY A 9 -15.49 -42.96 41.75
C GLY A 9 -15.68 -42.20 43.06
N ARG A 10 -14.79 -41.24 43.31
CA ARG A 10 -14.88 -40.30 44.45
C ARG A 10 -15.25 -38.91 43.94
N ALA A 11 -16.28 -38.29 44.52
CA ALA A 11 -16.73 -36.95 44.17
C ALA A 11 -17.26 -36.22 45.40
N ALA A 12 -16.99 -34.92 45.47
CA ALA A 12 -17.52 -33.98 46.46
C ALA A 12 -18.05 -32.72 45.77
N PRO A 13 -19.20 -32.17 46.18
CA PRO A 13 -19.71 -30.93 45.61
C PRO A 13 -18.99 -29.72 46.21
N SER A 14 -18.74 -28.71 45.39
CA SER A 14 -18.31 -27.36 45.80
C SER A 14 -19.28 -26.37 45.17
N VAL A 15 -20.20 -25.84 45.96
CA VAL A 15 -21.27 -24.95 45.52
C VAL A 15 -20.87 -23.49 45.72
N GLY A 16 -21.01 -22.67 44.68
CA GLY A 16 -20.75 -21.23 44.71
C GLY A 16 -20.20 -20.68 43.39
N SER A 17 -19.83 -19.41 43.39
CA SER A 17 -19.25 -18.75 42.22
C SER A 17 -17.80 -19.19 41.96
N VAL A 18 -17.42 -19.30 40.67
CA VAL A 18 -16.02 -19.48 40.26
C VAL A 18 -15.15 -18.25 40.56
N GLU A 19 -15.76 -17.10 40.83
CA GLU A 19 -15.06 -15.90 41.30
C GLU A 19 -14.42 -16.06 42.69
N ASP A 20 -14.88 -17.07 43.46
CA ASP A 20 -14.29 -17.48 44.74
C ASP A 20 -13.37 -18.70 44.54
N GLY A 21 -12.30 -18.46 43.74
CA GLY A 21 -11.37 -19.54 43.35
C GLY A 21 -10.62 -20.15 44.52
N GLU A 22 -10.31 -19.41 45.57
CA GLU A 22 -9.65 -19.91 46.78
C GLU A 22 -10.52 -20.97 47.46
N LYS A 23 -11.82 -20.70 47.63
CA LYS A 23 -12.75 -21.65 48.18
C LYS A 23 -12.89 -22.89 47.31
N ARG A 24 -12.96 -22.76 45.97
CA ARG A 24 -13.05 -23.92 45.08
C ARG A 24 -11.85 -24.86 45.22
N VAL A 25 -10.66 -24.29 45.32
CA VAL A 25 -9.40 -25.04 45.50
C VAL A 25 -9.35 -25.65 46.92
N GLN A 26 -9.71 -24.89 47.94
CA GLN A 26 -9.70 -25.39 49.31
C GLN A 26 -10.71 -26.55 49.53
N ASP A 27 -11.93 -26.44 48.98
CA ASP A 27 -12.93 -27.51 49.02
C ASP A 27 -12.38 -28.82 48.41
N ALA A 28 -11.59 -28.75 47.32
CA ALA A 28 -10.98 -29.92 46.71
C ALA A 28 -9.85 -30.51 47.60
N VAL A 29 -9.02 -29.68 48.20
CA VAL A 29 -7.94 -30.10 49.09
C VAL A 29 -8.54 -30.75 50.35
N ASP A 30 -9.57 -30.17 50.94
CA ASP A 30 -10.25 -30.71 52.12
C ASP A 30 -10.92 -32.07 51.86
N ALA A 31 -11.51 -32.22 50.67
CA ALA A 31 -12.24 -33.45 50.32
C ALA A 31 -11.30 -34.62 49.91
N PHE A 32 -10.14 -34.31 49.29
CA PHE A 32 -9.27 -35.32 48.65
C PHE A 32 -7.84 -35.35 49.14
N GLY A 33 -7.43 -34.40 49.98
CA GLY A 33 -6.08 -34.30 50.54
C GLY A 33 -5.03 -33.68 49.60
N GLY A 34 -5.42 -33.22 48.42
CA GLY A 34 -4.49 -32.61 47.45
C GLY A 34 -5.21 -32.16 46.16
N LEU A 35 -4.46 -31.48 45.30
CA LEU A 35 -4.93 -31.00 44.01
C LEU A 35 -3.84 -31.21 42.94
N HIS A 36 -4.17 -31.80 41.80
CA HIS A 36 -3.23 -32.13 40.73
C HIS A 36 -3.65 -31.58 39.39
N VAL A 37 -4.96 -31.46 39.13
CA VAL A 37 -5.54 -31.03 37.86
C VAL A 37 -6.63 -30.00 38.15
N ILE A 38 -6.67 -28.94 37.39
CA ILE A 38 -7.81 -28.02 37.35
C ILE A 38 -8.33 -27.91 35.90
N VAL A 39 -9.68 -27.93 35.81
CA VAL A 39 -10.41 -27.74 34.55
C VAL A 39 -11.32 -26.54 34.69
N ASN A 40 -10.98 -25.44 34.11
CA ASN A 40 -11.78 -24.22 34.13
C ASN A 40 -12.74 -24.18 32.95
N ASN A 41 -13.95 -24.70 33.16
CA ASN A 41 -14.98 -24.85 32.14
C ASN A 41 -16.25 -24.03 32.42
N ALA A 42 -16.42 -23.48 33.62
CA ALA A 42 -17.62 -22.72 33.97
C ALA A 42 -17.82 -21.50 33.05
N GLY A 43 -19.06 -21.25 32.65
CA GLY A 43 -19.33 -20.15 31.70
C GLY A 43 -20.81 -19.78 31.61
N ILE A 44 -21.05 -18.59 31.09
CA ILE A 44 -22.38 -18.02 30.84
C ILE A 44 -22.38 -17.28 29.50
N LEU A 45 -23.56 -17.04 28.95
CA LEU A 45 -23.75 -16.16 27.77
C LEU A 45 -24.62 -14.95 28.13
N ARG A 46 -24.27 -13.81 27.55
CA ARG A 46 -25.04 -12.56 27.61
C ARG A 46 -24.86 -11.85 26.26
N ASP A 47 -25.44 -12.44 25.23
CA ASP A 47 -25.23 -12.05 23.83
C ASP A 47 -26.06 -10.82 23.49
N LYS A 48 -25.41 -9.81 22.94
CA LYS A 48 -25.99 -8.56 22.39
C LYS A 48 -25.04 -7.97 21.36
N SER A 49 -25.60 -7.34 20.32
CA SER A 49 -24.78 -6.55 19.41
C SER A 49 -23.95 -5.52 20.19
N PHE A 50 -22.78 -5.16 19.68
CA PHE A 50 -21.88 -4.23 20.37
C PHE A 50 -22.57 -2.90 20.72
N ALA A 51 -23.40 -2.37 19.81
CA ALA A 51 -24.17 -1.15 20.04
C ALA A 51 -25.22 -1.29 21.16
N GLY A 52 -25.75 -2.51 21.40
CA GLY A 52 -26.72 -2.79 22.45
C GLY A 52 -26.12 -3.38 23.74
N ALA A 53 -24.79 -3.58 23.75
CA ALA A 53 -24.09 -4.10 24.92
C ALA A 53 -24.18 -3.14 26.11
N ASN A 54 -24.27 -3.70 27.31
CA ASN A 54 -24.29 -2.93 28.54
C ASN A 54 -23.17 -3.40 29.47
N GLU A 55 -22.74 -2.51 30.35
CA GLU A 55 -21.62 -2.75 31.27
C GLU A 55 -21.88 -3.86 32.27
N LYS A 56 -23.13 -4.03 32.71
CA LYS A 56 -23.51 -5.10 33.66
C LYS A 56 -23.29 -6.49 33.06
N ASP A 57 -23.76 -6.71 31.83
CA ASP A 57 -23.61 -7.99 31.14
C ASP A 57 -22.12 -8.21 30.74
N TRP A 58 -21.44 -7.14 30.34
CA TRP A 58 -20.00 -7.17 30.07
C TRP A 58 -19.21 -7.64 31.29
N ASN A 59 -19.37 -6.96 32.41
CA ASN A 59 -18.65 -7.26 33.65
C ASN A 59 -18.99 -8.67 34.17
N LEU A 60 -20.24 -9.10 34.07
CA LEU A 60 -20.64 -10.43 34.49
C LEU A 60 -19.93 -11.52 33.67
N VAL A 61 -19.88 -11.39 32.35
CA VAL A 61 -19.19 -12.35 31.47
C VAL A 61 -17.70 -12.35 31.76
N MET A 62 -17.06 -11.18 31.85
CA MET A 62 -15.63 -11.05 32.20
C MET A 62 -15.31 -11.66 33.55
N ASN A 63 -16.14 -11.43 34.56
CA ASN A 63 -15.93 -11.95 35.89
C ASN A 63 -16.04 -13.49 35.95
N VAL A 64 -17.07 -14.07 35.36
CA VAL A 64 -17.26 -15.53 35.39
C VAL A 64 -16.17 -16.24 34.58
N HIS A 65 -15.95 -15.82 33.34
CA HIS A 65 -15.03 -16.52 32.45
C HIS A 65 -13.55 -16.22 32.74
N LEU A 66 -13.13 -14.97 32.61
CA LEU A 66 -11.70 -14.61 32.68
C LEU A 66 -11.23 -14.51 34.12
N ARG A 67 -11.94 -13.72 34.95
CA ARG A 67 -11.54 -13.53 36.35
C ARG A 67 -11.70 -14.81 37.17
N GLY A 68 -12.77 -15.59 36.91
CA GLY A 68 -12.99 -16.90 37.56
C GLY A 68 -11.84 -17.86 37.24
N THR A 69 -11.49 -18.04 35.97
CA THR A 69 -10.35 -18.86 35.56
C THR A 69 -9.04 -18.38 36.21
N TYR A 70 -8.76 -17.07 36.20
CA TYR A 70 -7.58 -16.51 36.89
C TYR A 70 -7.58 -16.85 38.39
N LYS A 71 -8.72 -16.68 39.09
CA LYS A 71 -8.83 -16.89 40.54
C LYS A 71 -8.56 -18.35 40.91
N VAL A 72 -9.09 -19.30 40.17
CA VAL A 72 -8.86 -20.74 40.41
C VAL A 72 -7.40 -21.10 40.13
N CYS A 73 -6.83 -20.64 38.98
CA CYS A 73 -5.44 -20.88 38.68
C CYS A 73 -4.50 -20.26 39.74
N LYS A 74 -4.77 -19.03 40.19
CA LYS A 74 -3.99 -18.34 41.22
C LYS A 74 -3.99 -19.06 42.55
N ALA A 75 -5.13 -19.59 42.98
CA ALA A 75 -5.27 -20.36 44.21
C ALA A 75 -4.56 -21.73 44.12
N ALA A 76 -4.62 -22.42 42.98
CA ALA A 76 -3.96 -23.70 42.76
C ALA A 76 -2.43 -23.57 42.61
N TRP A 77 -1.93 -22.42 42.15
CA TRP A 77 -0.53 -22.20 41.76
C TRP A 77 0.49 -22.52 42.88
N PRO A 78 0.32 -22.09 44.16
CA PRO A 78 1.23 -22.44 45.24
C PRO A 78 1.33 -23.93 45.51
N ILE A 79 0.18 -24.64 45.38
CA ILE A 79 0.09 -26.10 45.60
C ILE A 79 0.88 -26.80 44.50
N PHE A 80 0.64 -26.45 43.22
CA PHE A 80 1.32 -27.03 42.08
C PHE A 80 2.83 -26.76 42.10
N SER A 81 3.22 -25.52 42.47
CA SER A 81 4.64 -25.13 42.55
C SER A 81 5.38 -25.91 43.66
N LYS A 82 4.73 -26.13 44.83
CA LYS A 82 5.31 -26.86 45.95
C LYS A 82 5.51 -28.35 45.63
N GLN A 83 4.50 -28.96 44.97
CA GLN A 83 4.54 -30.40 44.64
C GLN A 83 5.29 -30.71 43.34
N LYS A 84 5.73 -29.67 42.55
CA LYS A 84 6.38 -29.82 41.25
C LYS A 84 5.54 -30.61 40.26
N TYR A 85 4.25 -30.38 40.28
CA TYR A 85 3.31 -31.02 39.39
C TYR A 85 1.99 -30.23 39.37
N GLY A 86 1.46 -29.99 38.17
CA GLY A 86 0.15 -29.41 37.95
C GLY A 86 -0.30 -29.57 36.51
N ARG A 87 -1.61 -29.73 36.32
CA ARG A 87 -2.24 -29.75 35.00
C ARG A 87 -3.37 -28.74 34.99
N ILE A 88 -3.29 -27.79 34.06
CA ILE A 88 -4.28 -26.71 33.89
C ILE A 88 -4.91 -26.85 32.51
N ILE A 89 -6.20 -27.10 32.49
CA ILE A 89 -6.98 -27.13 31.24
C ILE A 89 -8.01 -26.00 31.29
N ASN A 90 -7.80 -24.98 30.50
CA ASN A 90 -8.68 -23.81 30.40
C ASN A 90 -9.55 -23.88 29.15
N THR A 91 -10.83 -23.55 29.28
CA THR A 91 -11.78 -23.60 28.17
C THR A 91 -11.94 -22.22 27.55
N THR A 92 -11.43 -22.05 26.34
CA THR A 92 -11.76 -20.94 25.45
C THR A 92 -12.96 -21.28 24.57
N SER A 93 -13.02 -20.77 23.36
CA SER A 93 -14.08 -21.04 22.36
C SER A 93 -13.58 -20.64 20.98
N ALA A 94 -14.09 -21.23 19.91
CA ALA A 94 -13.93 -20.73 18.55
C ALA A 94 -14.32 -19.24 18.42
N VAL A 95 -15.32 -18.80 19.20
CA VAL A 95 -15.68 -17.37 19.28
C VAL A 95 -14.56 -16.50 19.82
N GLY A 96 -13.73 -17.01 20.73
CA GLY A 96 -12.55 -16.33 21.24
C GLY A 96 -11.40 -16.28 20.23
N LEU A 97 -11.37 -17.19 19.25
CA LEU A 97 -10.33 -17.28 18.22
C LEU A 97 -10.71 -16.45 16.98
N TYR A 98 -11.97 -16.56 16.54
CA TYR A 98 -12.42 -16.05 15.23
C TYR A 98 -13.41 -14.88 15.34
N GLY A 99 -13.89 -14.57 16.54
CA GLY A 99 -14.96 -13.59 16.76
C GLY A 99 -16.34 -14.13 16.38
N ASN A 100 -17.39 -13.48 16.88
CA ASN A 100 -18.76 -13.74 16.44
C ASN A 100 -19.64 -12.52 16.68
N PHE A 101 -20.62 -12.31 15.80
CA PHE A 101 -21.59 -11.22 15.96
C PHE A 101 -22.36 -11.34 17.27
N GLY A 102 -22.48 -10.24 17.99
CA GLY A 102 -23.25 -10.18 19.24
C GLY A 102 -22.54 -10.72 20.47
N GLN A 103 -21.28 -11.14 20.39
CA GLN A 103 -20.55 -11.81 21.47
C GLN A 103 -19.24 -11.10 21.84
N ALA A 104 -19.17 -9.78 21.76
CA ALA A 104 -17.95 -9.03 22.05
C ALA A 104 -17.40 -9.29 23.47
N ASN A 105 -18.26 -9.32 24.49
CA ASN A 105 -17.89 -9.65 25.88
C ASN A 105 -17.36 -11.08 26.03
N TYR A 106 -18.06 -12.04 25.44
CA TYR A 106 -17.69 -13.45 25.48
C TYR A 106 -16.40 -13.73 24.70
N SER A 107 -16.29 -13.19 23.47
CA SER A 107 -15.10 -13.28 22.65
C SER A 107 -13.87 -12.72 23.39
N THR A 108 -13.98 -11.53 23.97
CA THR A 108 -12.90 -10.90 24.75
C THR A 108 -12.48 -11.77 25.94
N ALA A 109 -13.43 -12.26 26.72
CA ALA A 109 -13.13 -13.12 27.86
C ALA A 109 -12.43 -14.42 27.45
N LYS A 110 -12.90 -15.06 26.38
CA LYS A 110 -12.33 -16.31 25.87
C LYS A 110 -10.96 -16.14 25.23
N SER A 111 -10.71 -15.03 24.51
CA SER A 111 -9.37 -14.68 24.03
C SER A 111 -8.42 -14.37 25.20
N GLY A 112 -8.88 -13.69 26.24
CA GLY A 112 -8.12 -13.43 27.46
C GLY A 112 -7.70 -14.71 28.19
N ILE A 113 -8.54 -15.74 28.22
CA ILE A 113 -8.20 -17.06 28.79
C ILE A 113 -7.05 -17.71 28.01
N LEU A 114 -7.02 -17.61 26.67
CA LEU A 114 -5.93 -18.13 25.88
C LEU A 114 -4.60 -17.46 26.25
N GLY A 115 -4.56 -16.12 26.29
CA GLY A 115 -3.35 -15.37 26.69
C GLY A 115 -2.88 -15.69 28.11
N LEU A 116 -3.83 -15.81 29.07
CA LEU A 116 -3.53 -16.25 30.43
C LEU A 116 -2.88 -17.63 30.43
N THR A 117 -3.46 -18.60 29.71
CA THR A 117 -2.97 -19.98 29.67
C THR A 117 -1.58 -20.08 29.08
N GLN A 118 -1.31 -19.34 28.00
CA GLN A 118 0.02 -19.28 27.37
C GLN A 118 1.08 -18.76 28.34
N THR A 119 0.74 -17.74 29.14
CA THR A 119 1.65 -17.21 30.16
C THR A 119 1.88 -18.20 31.29
N LEU A 120 0.81 -18.82 31.81
CA LEU A 120 0.92 -19.84 32.86
C LEU A 120 1.74 -21.06 32.40
N ALA A 121 1.68 -21.44 31.14
CA ALA A 121 2.49 -22.51 30.58
C ALA A 121 4.00 -22.18 30.66
N VAL A 122 4.38 -20.94 30.28
CA VAL A 122 5.78 -20.47 30.34
C VAL A 122 6.28 -20.38 31.80
N GLU A 123 5.49 -19.78 32.67
CA GLU A 123 5.85 -19.64 34.09
C GLU A 123 5.88 -20.99 34.84
N GLY A 124 5.06 -21.94 34.40
CA GLY A 124 4.91 -23.27 35.01
C GLY A 124 6.02 -24.26 34.69
N GLU A 125 6.77 -24.05 33.62
CA GLU A 125 7.75 -25.00 33.07
C GLU A 125 8.73 -25.53 34.13
N ARG A 126 9.32 -24.65 34.92
CA ARG A 126 10.32 -25.02 35.98
C ARG A 126 9.72 -25.90 37.07
N ASN A 127 8.40 -25.94 37.19
CA ASN A 127 7.69 -26.65 38.24
C ASN A 127 6.85 -27.83 37.68
N ASN A 128 7.08 -28.23 36.44
CA ASN A 128 6.28 -29.26 35.76
C ASN A 128 4.76 -28.98 35.84
N ILE A 129 4.40 -27.69 35.70
CA ILE A 129 3.02 -27.26 35.60
C ILE A 129 2.73 -27.07 34.10
N LEU A 130 1.89 -27.94 33.52
CA LEU A 130 1.49 -27.87 32.14
C LEU A 130 0.13 -27.17 32.04
N ALA A 131 0.02 -26.20 31.15
CA ALA A 131 -1.20 -25.43 30.93
C ALA A 131 -1.59 -25.44 29.44
N ASN A 132 -2.79 -25.93 29.17
CA ASN A 132 -3.32 -26.05 27.80
C ASN A 132 -4.73 -25.46 27.71
N THR A 133 -5.11 -25.08 26.50
CA THR A 133 -6.42 -24.51 26.23
C THR A 133 -7.20 -25.38 25.26
N ILE A 134 -8.50 -25.57 25.56
CA ILE A 134 -9.43 -26.21 24.62
C ILE A 134 -10.47 -25.20 24.13
N ALA A 135 -10.88 -25.31 22.89
CA ALA A 135 -11.99 -24.58 22.26
C ALA A 135 -13.05 -25.58 21.80
N PRO A 136 -13.92 -26.03 22.72
CA PRO A 136 -14.89 -27.05 22.39
C PRO A 136 -16.12 -26.48 21.70
N ASN A 137 -16.71 -27.28 20.79
CA ASN A 137 -18.06 -27.12 20.31
C ASN A 137 -18.86 -28.36 20.74
N ALA A 138 -19.84 -28.19 21.62
CA ALA A 138 -20.62 -29.29 22.16
C ALA A 138 -22.12 -28.93 22.24
N GLY A 139 -22.95 -29.92 21.97
CA GLY A 139 -24.38 -29.85 22.14
C GLY A 139 -24.73 -29.85 23.64
N THR A 140 -25.05 -28.69 24.17
CA THR A 140 -25.36 -28.47 25.59
C THR A 140 -26.63 -27.62 25.73
N ALA A 141 -27.13 -27.43 26.93
CA ALA A 141 -28.22 -26.49 27.17
C ALA A 141 -27.92 -25.07 26.70
N MET A 142 -26.67 -24.69 26.64
CA MET A 142 -26.21 -23.37 26.14
C MET A 142 -26.34 -23.27 24.61
N THR A 143 -25.96 -24.30 23.87
CA THR A 143 -26.00 -24.34 22.41
C THR A 143 -27.35 -24.72 21.84
N ALA A 144 -28.16 -25.44 22.60
CA ALA A 144 -29.53 -25.82 22.24
C ALA A 144 -30.48 -24.63 22.00
N THR A 145 -30.09 -23.43 22.44
CA THR A 145 -30.87 -22.21 22.20
C THR A 145 -30.63 -21.62 20.80
N ILE A 146 -29.56 -22.05 20.12
CA ILE A 146 -29.11 -21.47 18.84
C ILE A 146 -28.86 -22.50 17.72
N TRP A 147 -28.66 -23.77 18.09
CA TRP A 147 -28.42 -24.86 17.14
C TRP A 147 -29.68 -25.69 16.88
N PRO A 148 -29.84 -26.22 15.65
CA PRO A 148 -30.84 -27.26 15.39
C PRO A 148 -30.60 -28.49 16.29
N GLN A 149 -31.65 -29.17 16.68
CA GLN A 149 -31.57 -30.33 17.57
C GLN A 149 -30.65 -31.43 17.04
N GLU A 150 -30.65 -31.65 15.74
CA GLU A 150 -29.76 -32.61 15.07
C GLU A 150 -28.26 -32.32 15.31
N MET A 151 -27.86 -31.04 15.29
CA MET A 151 -26.51 -30.65 15.64
C MET A 151 -26.20 -30.84 17.13
N VAL A 152 -27.15 -30.48 17.99
CA VAL A 152 -26.98 -30.69 19.44
C VAL A 152 -26.75 -32.18 19.75
N ASP A 153 -27.51 -33.07 19.11
CA ASP A 153 -27.40 -34.52 19.27
C ASP A 153 -26.13 -35.12 18.66
N ALA A 154 -25.62 -34.53 17.57
CA ALA A 154 -24.40 -34.98 16.92
C ALA A 154 -23.13 -34.56 17.69
N PHE A 155 -23.11 -33.37 18.28
CA PHE A 155 -21.94 -32.83 18.98
C PHE A 155 -21.95 -33.11 20.48
N LYS A 156 -22.04 -34.38 20.86
CA LYS A 156 -22.11 -34.78 22.29
C LYS A 156 -20.90 -34.33 23.08
N PRO A 157 -21.05 -33.86 24.34
CA PRO A 157 -19.95 -33.56 25.25
C PRO A 157 -18.96 -34.72 25.44
N ASP A 158 -19.41 -35.95 25.25
CA ASP A 158 -18.59 -37.17 25.31
C ASP A 158 -17.41 -37.16 24.33
N PHE A 159 -17.48 -36.40 23.25
CA PHE A 159 -16.35 -36.21 22.32
C PHE A 159 -15.33 -35.19 22.81
N VAL A 160 -15.62 -34.38 23.83
CA VAL A 160 -14.72 -33.41 24.43
C VAL A 160 -13.97 -33.99 25.62
N ALA A 161 -14.66 -34.76 26.46
CA ALA A 161 -14.13 -35.29 27.71
C ALA A 161 -12.82 -36.11 27.55
N PRO A 162 -12.63 -36.97 26.53
CA PRO A 162 -11.39 -37.72 26.34
C PRO A 162 -10.15 -36.84 26.17
N LEU A 163 -10.25 -35.72 25.44
CA LEU A 163 -9.15 -34.78 25.29
C LEU A 163 -8.78 -34.14 26.64
N VAL A 164 -9.79 -33.73 27.42
CA VAL A 164 -9.56 -33.15 28.77
C VAL A 164 -8.89 -34.15 29.70
N ALA A 165 -9.33 -35.43 29.68
CA ALA A 165 -8.74 -36.50 30.46
C ALA A 165 -7.27 -36.75 30.06
N TYR A 166 -6.98 -36.78 28.76
CA TYR A 166 -5.59 -36.93 28.25
C TYR A 166 -4.70 -35.76 28.67
N LEU A 167 -5.16 -34.52 28.49
CA LEU A 167 -4.39 -33.31 28.87
C LEU A 167 -4.13 -33.22 30.39
N GLY A 168 -5.00 -33.86 31.22
CA GLY A 168 -4.85 -33.97 32.66
C GLY A 168 -4.00 -35.15 33.12
N SER A 169 -3.63 -36.07 32.25
CA SER A 169 -2.89 -37.27 32.58
C SER A 169 -1.37 -37.06 32.68
N ASN A 170 -0.65 -38.06 33.20
CA ASN A 170 0.80 -38.09 33.20
C ASN A 170 1.39 -38.38 31.83
N GLU A 171 0.62 -38.95 30.94
CA GLU A 171 1.06 -39.29 29.56
C GLU A 171 1.14 -38.05 28.65
N CYS A 172 0.51 -36.95 29.08
CA CYS A 172 0.54 -35.72 28.32
C CYS A 172 1.74 -34.87 28.69
N GLU A 173 2.63 -34.62 27.72
CA GLU A 173 3.81 -33.78 27.86
C GLU A 173 3.60 -32.38 27.25
N CYS A 174 2.49 -32.16 26.53
CA CYS A 174 2.26 -30.89 25.84
C CYS A 174 1.86 -29.77 26.83
N THR A 175 2.36 -28.59 26.56
CA THR A 175 1.99 -27.36 27.27
C THR A 175 1.84 -26.21 26.27
N LYS A 176 1.18 -25.13 26.67
CA LYS A 176 0.97 -23.93 25.84
C LYS A 176 0.15 -24.18 24.57
N SER A 177 -0.46 -25.36 24.45
CA SER A 177 -1.19 -25.77 23.26
C SER A 177 -2.65 -25.33 23.29
N LEU A 178 -3.20 -25.12 22.13
CA LEU A 178 -4.60 -24.81 21.88
C LEU A 178 -5.21 -25.91 21.00
N PHE A 179 -6.33 -26.46 21.40
CA PHE A 179 -7.02 -27.50 20.64
C PHE A 179 -8.48 -27.12 20.38
N GLU A 180 -8.93 -27.19 19.14
CA GLU A 180 -10.35 -27.27 18.80
C GLU A 180 -10.79 -28.71 18.90
N VAL A 181 -11.99 -28.95 19.48
CA VAL A 181 -12.52 -30.29 19.69
C VAL A 181 -14.03 -30.31 19.56
N SER A 182 -14.56 -31.21 18.73
CA SER A 182 -16.01 -31.39 18.54
C SER A 182 -16.31 -32.63 17.72
N GLY A 183 -17.42 -33.30 17.94
CA GLY A 183 -17.98 -34.33 17.07
C GLY A 183 -17.01 -35.45 16.69
N GLY A 184 -16.07 -35.82 17.57
CA GLY A 184 -15.04 -36.80 17.27
C GLY A 184 -13.83 -36.28 16.51
N TRP A 185 -13.75 -34.97 16.23
CA TRP A 185 -12.62 -34.32 15.56
C TRP A 185 -11.82 -33.46 16.53
N ILE A 186 -10.51 -33.52 16.47
CA ILE A 186 -9.58 -32.77 17.32
C ILE A 186 -8.44 -32.24 16.45
N ALA A 187 -8.14 -30.93 16.58
CA ALA A 187 -7.00 -30.33 15.92
C ALA A 187 -6.26 -29.35 16.83
N ALA A 188 -4.94 -29.29 16.69
CA ALA A 188 -4.14 -28.21 17.28
C ALA A 188 -4.25 -26.94 16.45
N VAL A 189 -4.30 -25.79 17.11
CA VAL A 189 -4.36 -24.46 16.49
C VAL A 189 -3.10 -23.68 16.86
N ARG A 190 -2.54 -22.95 15.90
CA ARG A 190 -1.40 -22.05 16.11
C ARG A 190 -1.58 -20.77 15.28
N TRP A 191 -0.89 -19.72 15.68
CA TRP A 191 -0.81 -18.51 14.88
C TRP A 191 0.20 -18.70 13.73
N GLU A 192 -0.15 -18.15 12.58
CA GLU A 192 0.76 -17.99 11.44
C GLU A 192 0.97 -16.49 11.20
N ARG A 193 2.21 -16.13 10.89
CA ARG A 193 2.60 -14.77 10.55
C ARG A 193 3.12 -14.76 9.12
N SER A 194 2.64 -13.83 8.30
CA SER A 194 3.12 -13.61 6.93
C SER A 194 4.62 -13.30 6.92
N GLY A 195 5.27 -13.46 5.77
CA GLY A 195 6.68 -13.12 5.60
C GLY A 195 6.99 -11.62 5.75
N GLY A 196 5.94 -10.78 5.80
CA GLY A 196 6.06 -9.36 6.01
C GLY A 196 6.86 -8.62 4.94
N CYS A 197 7.22 -7.38 5.25
CA CYS A 197 8.05 -6.52 4.41
C CYS A 197 8.96 -5.68 5.29
N ALA A 198 10.26 -5.68 4.99
CA ALA A 198 11.22 -4.77 5.59
C ALA A 198 11.18 -3.43 4.87
N PHE A 199 11.33 -2.34 5.62
CA PHE A 199 11.50 -0.98 5.11
C PHE A 199 12.85 -0.44 5.56
N SER A 200 13.42 0.49 4.80
CA SER A 200 14.63 1.20 5.19
C SER A 200 14.42 1.97 6.49
N THR A 201 15.42 1.92 7.37
CA THR A 201 15.43 2.67 8.63
C THR A 201 16.07 4.06 8.48
N ALA A 202 16.62 4.38 7.29
CA ALA A 202 17.22 5.66 6.99
C ALA A 202 16.20 6.81 6.83
N ARG A 203 14.93 6.50 6.66
CA ARG A 203 13.85 7.48 6.49
C ARG A 203 12.54 7.02 7.16
N PRO A 204 11.63 7.96 7.50
CA PRO A 204 10.31 7.59 8.00
C PRO A 204 9.51 6.78 6.98
N VAL A 205 8.81 5.75 7.46
CA VAL A 205 7.85 4.98 6.65
C VAL A 205 6.54 5.77 6.55
N THR A 206 6.01 5.93 5.33
CA THR A 206 4.77 6.65 5.08
C THR A 206 3.58 5.70 4.86
N PRO A 207 2.33 6.17 5.03
CA PRO A 207 1.14 5.37 4.72
C PRO A 207 1.11 4.86 3.27
N GLU A 208 1.60 5.66 2.31
CA GLU A 208 1.65 5.32 0.89
C GLU A 208 2.64 4.18 0.62
N MET A 209 3.77 4.16 1.32
CA MET A 209 4.73 3.05 1.27
C MET A 209 4.09 1.75 1.77
N ILE A 210 3.34 1.81 2.87
CA ILE A 210 2.59 0.67 3.40
C ILE A 210 1.54 0.23 2.38
N GLN A 211 0.78 1.16 1.79
CA GLN A 211 -0.24 0.86 0.78
C GLN A 211 0.35 0.11 -0.42
N LYS A 212 1.47 0.58 -0.94
CA LYS A 212 2.17 -0.07 -2.07
C LYS A 212 2.61 -1.49 -1.76
N LYS A 213 3.09 -1.73 -0.52
CA LYS A 213 3.61 -3.04 -0.07
C LYS A 213 2.54 -3.91 0.58
N TRP A 214 1.28 -3.45 0.63
CA TRP A 214 0.22 -4.16 1.36
C TRP A 214 0.07 -5.62 0.96
N ALA A 215 0.11 -5.92 -0.34
CA ALA A 215 0.05 -7.29 -0.85
C ALA A 215 1.18 -8.16 -0.29
N LYS A 216 2.43 -7.64 -0.26
CA LYS A 216 3.60 -8.35 0.30
C LYS A 216 3.52 -8.48 1.82
N ILE A 217 3.02 -7.44 2.52
CA ILE A 217 2.85 -7.46 3.98
C ILE A 217 1.84 -8.54 4.40
N THR A 218 0.79 -8.75 3.62
CA THR A 218 -0.31 -9.68 3.92
C THR A 218 -0.21 -11.01 3.19
N ASP A 219 0.91 -11.29 2.52
CA ASP A 219 1.15 -12.53 1.79
C ASP A 219 1.63 -13.64 2.72
N PHE A 220 0.81 -14.69 2.87
CA PHE A 220 1.10 -15.91 3.62
C PHE A 220 1.77 -16.97 2.75
N ASP A 221 2.71 -16.55 1.87
CA ASP A 221 3.54 -17.49 1.13
C ASP A 221 4.21 -18.49 2.09
N PRO A 222 4.00 -19.81 1.93
CA PRO A 222 4.54 -20.83 2.82
C PRO A 222 6.07 -20.83 2.95
N GLU A 223 6.80 -20.33 1.94
CA GLU A 223 8.26 -20.23 1.98
C GLU A 223 8.75 -19.06 2.86
N ARG A 224 7.89 -18.10 3.15
CA ARG A 224 8.21 -16.91 3.92
C ARG A 224 7.41 -16.77 5.22
N ALA A 225 6.29 -17.46 5.34
CA ALA A 225 5.47 -17.49 6.53
C ALA A 225 6.23 -18.14 7.71
N SER A 226 5.87 -17.73 8.93
CA SER A 226 6.51 -18.22 10.15
C SER A 226 5.48 -18.44 11.27
N TRP A 227 5.87 -19.22 12.29
CA TRP A 227 4.98 -19.57 13.41
C TRP A 227 5.67 -19.29 14.75
N PRO A 228 5.93 -18.00 15.11
CA PRO A 228 6.64 -17.66 16.33
C PRO A 228 5.92 -18.21 17.56
N ALA A 229 6.62 -18.97 18.37
CA ALA A 229 6.10 -19.53 19.60
C ALA A 229 6.43 -18.67 20.83
N ALA A 230 7.34 -17.71 20.71
CA ALA A 230 7.75 -16.81 21.79
C ALA A 230 7.96 -15.36 21.30
N PRO A 231 7.82 -14.35 22.19
CA PRO A 231 8.12 -12.96 21.84
C PRO A 231 9.55 -12.75 21.30
N SER A 232 10.52 -13.49 21.80
CA SER A 232 11.91 -13.43 21.31
C SER A 232 12.03 -13.89 19.85
N GLU A 233 11.31 -14.91 19.44
CA GLU A 233 11.27 -15.37 18.06
C GLU A 233 10.57 -14.34 17.16
N SER A 234 9.49 -13.72 17.67
CA SER A 234 8.79 -12.65 16.95
C SER A 234 9.66 -11.43 16.69
N LEU A 235 10.63 -11.12 17.57
CA LEU A 235 11.55 -9.99 17.43
C LEU A 235 12.67 -10.24 16.40
N GLY A 236 12.99 -11.49 16.07
CA GLY A 236 14.13 -11.84 15.22
C GLY A 236 14.17 -11.06 13.92
N ASP A 237 13.07 -11.11 13.15
CA ASP A 237 12.97 -10.41 11.86
C ASP A 237 12.97 -8.88 11.99
N MET A 238 12.42 -8.36 13.10
CA MET A 238 12.44 -6.93 13.37
C MET A 238 13.85 -6.45 13.70
N ILE A 239 14.61 -7.25 14.47
CA ILE A 239 16.01 -6.96 14.81
C ILE A 239 16.90 -7.05 13.56
N SER A 240 16.66 -8.02 12.68
CA SER A 240 17.42 -8.17 11.44
C SER A 240 17.28 -6.96 10.50
N ASN A 241 16.24 -6.15 10.68
CA ASN A 241 16.02 -4.91 9.93
C ASN A 241 16.71 -3.68 10.55
N PHE A 242 17.37 -3.80 11.71
CA PHE A 242 18.09 -2.68 12.32
C PHE A 242 19.28 -2.26 11.47
N GLY A 243 19.37 -0.95 11.20
CA GLY A 243 20.42 -0.40 10.35
C GLY A 243 20.25 -0.75 8.86
N ASN A 244 19.09 -1.20 8.46
CA ASN A 244 18.76 -1.36 7.05
C ASN A 244 18.68 0.02 6.40
N GLU A 245 19.77 0.45 5.77
CA GLU A 245 19.88 1.69 4.98
C GLU A 245 19.69 1.42 3.48
N GLU A 246 19.49 0.14 3.11
CA GLU A 246 19.19 -0.19 1.72
C GLU A 246 17.95 0.59 1.27
N PRO A 247 17.98 1.13 0.06
CA PRO A 247 16.77 1.73 -0.52
C PRO A 247 15.65 0.71 -0.41
N ASP A 248 14.50 1.15 0.11
CA ASP A 248 13.32 0.29 0.02
C ASP A 248 13.18 -0.16 -1.44
N ASP A 249 12.75 -1.41 -1.67
CA ASP A 249 12.37 -1.89 -3.01
C ASP A 249 11.37 -0.94 -3.72
N ASP A 250 10.89 0.11 -3.02
CA ASP A 250 10.04 1.20 -3.51
C ASP A 250 10.81 2.36 -4.17
N VAL A 251 12.10 2.43 -4.00
CA VAL A 251 12.95 2.99 -5.04
C VAL A 251 12.92 1.91 -6.12
N GLU A 252 11.93 2.02 -7.02
CA GLU A 252 11.87 1.17 -8.21
C GLU A 252 13.31 1.02 -8.68
N ASP A 253 13.90 -0.15 -8.52
CA ASP A 253 15.22 -0.40 -9.04
C ASP A 253 15.05 -0.42 -10.55
N PHE A 254 15.28 0.74 -11.15
CA PHE A 254 15.21 0.91 -12.60
C PHE A 254 16.38 0.20 -13.31
N VAL A 255 17.29 -0.39 -12.54
CA VAL A 255 18.41 -1.16 -13.08
C VAL A 255 17.88 -2.44 -13.74
N ASP A 256 18.32 -2.66 -14.98
CA ASP A 256 18.07 -3.88 -15.73
C ASP A 256 19.33 -4.75 -15.76
N PRO A 257 19.20 -6.09 -15.82
CA PRO A 257 20.34 -6.98 -16.01
C PRO A 257 21.18 -6.65 -17.27
N GLU A 258 20.53 -6.16 -18.33
CA GLU A 258 21.15 -5.78 -19.60
C GLU A 258 21.80 -4.37 -19.60
N ASP A 259 21.65 -3.60 -18.52
CA ASP A 259 22.26 -2.29 -18.40
C ASP A 259 23.79 -2.39 -18.33
N THR A 260 24.48 -1.52 -19.06
CA THR A 260 25.92 -1.36 -18.92
C THR A 260 26.29 -0.82 -17.54
N PRO A 261 27.54 -0.95 -17.05
CA PRO A 261 27.94 -0.43 -15.75
C PRO A 261 27.62 1.06 -15.59
N ASP A 262 27.90 1.88 -16.62
CA ASP A 262 27.65 3.32 -16.58
C ASP A 262 26.16 3.66 -16.52
N ILE A 263 25.31 2.88 -17.22
CA ILE A 263 23.85 3.03 -17.16
C ILE A 263 23.31 2.60 -15.78
N LYS A 264 23.83 1.52 -15.20
CA LYS A 264 23.49 1.12 -13.84
C LYS A 264 23.80 2.22 -12.85
N GLN A 265 24.98 2.79 -12.92
CA GLN A 265 25.39 3.91 -12.10
C GLN A 265 24.47 5.12 -12.31
N ALA A 266 24.15 5.50 -13.55
CA ALA A 266 23.25 6.61 -13.84
C ALA A 266 21.85 6.43 -13.24
N LYS A 267 21.30 5.21 -13.28
CA LYS A 267 19.98 4.88 -12.68
C LYS A 267 20.00 4.87 -11.15
N GLN A 268 21.16 4.60 -10.54
CA GLN A 268 21.37 4.58 -9.08
C GLN A 268 21.84 5.93 -8.54
N THR A 269 22.22 6.87 -9.40
CA THR A 269 22.70 8.20 -8.98
C THR A 269 21.54 9.01 -8.41
N ASP A 270 21.76 9.58 -7.24
CA ASP A 270 20.90 10.59 -6.63
C ASP A 270 21.32 11.97 -7.19
N TYR A 271 20.56 12.43 -8.18
CA TYR A 271 20.85 13.70 -8.86
C TYR A 271 20.44 14.88 -8.00
N GLU A 272 21.15 16.00 -8.16
CA GLU A 272 20.87 17.22 -7.41
C GLU A 272 19.44 17.71 -7.64
N SER A 273 18.76 17.99 -6.55
CA SER A 273 17.40 18.55 -6.56
C SER A 273 17.47 20.05 -6.89
N THR A 274 16.51 20.55 -7.65
CA THR A 274 16.41 21.97 -7.99
C THR A 274 15.14 22.59 -7.41
N GLU A 275 15.24 23.85 -7.00
CA GLU A 275 14.09 24.64 -6.53
C GLU A 275 13.51 25.47 -7.68
N PHE A 276 12.19 25.53 -7.73
CA PHE A 276 11.42 26.37 -8.64
C PHE A 276 10.48 27.26 -7.82
N ALA A 277 10.85 28.53 -7.67
CA ALA A 277 10.01 29.54 -7.04
C ALA A 277 9.17 30.24 -8.12
N TYR A 278 7.88 30.41 -7.89
CA TYR A 278 6.94 31.00 -8.84
C TYR A 278 5.77 31.69 -8.14
N GLU A 279 5.13 32.60 -8.86
CA GLU A 279 4.00 33.42 -8.42
C GLU A 279 2.84 33.28 -9.42
N ASP A 280 1.67 33.81 -9.07
CA ASP A 280 0.46 33.83 -9.93
C ASP A 280 0.77 34.37 -11.33
N ARG A 281 1.66 35.37 -11.41
CA ARG A 281 2.14 35.91 -12.70
C ARG A 281 2.76 34.84 -13.60
N ASP A 282 3.50 33.90 -13.04
CA ASP A 282 4.19 32.85 -13.83
C ASP A 282 3.17 31.82 -14.34
N VAL A 283 2.13 31.55 -13.54
CA VAL A 283 0.98 30.73 -13.94
C VAL A 283 0.20 31.38 -15.07
N ILE A 284 -0.11 32.68 -14.93
CA ILE A 284 -0.77 33.45 -15.99
C ILE A 284 0.07 33.46 -17.27
N LEU A 285 1.38 33.70 -17.15
CA LEU A 285 2.30 33.69 -18.28
C LEU A 285 2.29 32.34 -19.02
N TYR A 286 2.30 31.24 -18.28
CA TYR A 286 2.17 29.90 -18.88
C TYR A 286 0.82 29.72 -19.57
N ASN A 287 -0.27 30.07 -18.91
CA ASN A 287 -1.64 29.91 -19.44
C ASN A 287 -1.81 30.72 -20.74
N LEU A 288 -1.30 31.96 -20.78
CA LEU A 288 -1.23 32.77 -22.03
C LEU A 288 -0.30 32.13 -23.08
N GLY A 289 0.83 31.57 -22.64
CA GLY A 289 1.82 30.88 -23.47
C GLY A 289 1.24 29.67 -24.18
N VAL A 290 0.18 29.03 -23.66
CA VAL A 290 -0.55 27.92 -24.27
C VAL A 290 -1.93 28.34 -24.80
N GLY A 291 -2.11 29.64 -25.08
CA GLY A 291 -3.24 30.17 -25.83
C GLY A 291 -4.50 30.46 -24.98
N ALA A 292 -4.37 30.68 -23.67
CA ALA A 292 -5.45 31.35 -22.93
C ALA A 292 -5.54 32.81 -23.36
N THR A 293 -6.73 33.38 -23.28
CA THR A 293 -7.05 34.75 -23.74
C THR A 293 -7.71 35.56 -22.62
N GLU A 294 -7.94 36.84 -22.86
CA GLU A 294 -8.66 37.73 -21.94
C GLU A 294 -10.10 37.24 -21.62
N LYS A 295 -10.60 36.22 -22.31
CA LYS A 295 -11.92 35.62 -22.06
C LYS A 295 -11.87 34.47 -21.06
N ASP A 296 -10.69 33.95 -20.78
CA ASP A 296 -10.43 32.83 -19.89
C ASP A 296 -10.03 33.37 -18.49
N LEU A 297 -10.93 34.14 -17.81
CA LEU A 297 -10.59 34.83 -16.55
C LEU A 297 -10.11 33.84 -15.49
N ASP A 298 -10.67 32.63 -15.44
CA ASP A 298 -10.24 31.53 -14.55
C ASP A 298 -8.77 31.09 -14.78
N LEU A 299 -8.13 31.54 -15.85
CA LEU A 299 -6.75 31.20 -16.19
C LEU A 299 -5.80 32.42 -16.23
N VAL A 300 -6.32 33.64 -16.34
CA VAL A 300 -5.49 34.81 -16.62
C VAL A 300 -5.73 35.99 -15.65
N PHE A 301 -6.60 35.82 -14.66
CA PHE A 301 -6.93 36.87 -13.71
C PHE A 301 -6.88 36.33 -12.26
N GLU A 302 -5.83 36.70 -11.52
CA GLU A 302 -5.53 36.19 -10.17
C GLU A 302 -6.55 36.61 -9.10
N GLN A 303 -7.49 37.50 -9.40
CA GLN A 303 -8.58 37.88 -8.50
C GLN A 303 -9.91 37.18 -8.83
N ASP A 304 -9.91 36.30 -9.84
CA ASP A 304 -11.06 35.44 -10.12
C ASP A 304 -11.15 34.33 -9.06
N ASP A 305 -12.34 34.10 -8.48
CA ASP A 305 -12.56 33.07 -7.46
C ASP A 305 -12.22 31.66 -7.95
N GLU A 306 -12.23 31.43 -9.25
CA GLU A 306 -11.91 30.16 -9.91
C GLU A 306 -10.50 30.13 -10.51
N PHE A 307 -9.64 31.13 -10.20
CA PHE A 307 -8.29 31.21 -10.76
C PHE A 307 -7.48 29.95 -10.48
N LYS A 308 -6.83 29.43 -11.53
CA LYS A 308 -6.06 28.17 -11.44
C LYS A 308 -4.96 28.08 -12.50
N ALA A 309 -3.97 27.24 -12.23
CA ALA A 309 -3.04 26.75 -13.21
C ALA A 309 -3.71 25.68 -14.07
N LEU A 310 -3.48 25.70 -15.39
CA LEU A 310 -3.80 24.55 -16.24
C LEU A 310 -2.99 23.33 -15.75
N PRO A 311 -3.57 22.11 -15.73
CA PRO A 311 -2.85 20.91 -15.26
C PRO A 311 -1.49 20.70 -15.95
N THR A 312 -1.40 21.08 -17.22
CA THR A 312 -0.17 21.00 -18.02
C THR A 312 0.95 21.96 -17.60
N PHE A 313 0.68 22.92 -16.71
CA PHE A 313 1.72 23.74 -16.05
C PHE A 313 2.76 22.86 -15.36
N GLY A 314 2.36 21.66 -14.89
CA GLY A 314 3.23 20.71 -14.22
C GLY A 314 4.48 20.28 -14.99
N VAL A 315 4.61 20.60 -16.30
CA VAL A 315 5.83 20.34 -17.06
C VAL A 315 6.87 21.47 -16.92
N ILE A 316 6.50 22.62 -16.34
CA ILE A 316 7.39 23.79 -16.24
C ILE A 316 8.40 23.66 -15.08
N PRO A 317 7.98 23.33 -13.82
CA PRO A 317 8.92 23.24 -12.71
C PRO A 317 10.12 22.31 -12.94
N PRO A 318 9.96 21.13 -13.61
CA PRO A 318 11.06 20.20 -13.83
C PRO A 318 12.12 20.66 -14.85
N PHE A 319 11.88 21.73 -15.61
CA PHE A 319 12.78 22.14 -16.68
C PHE A 319 14.22 22.39 -16.18
N SER A 320 14.35 23.03 -15.01
CA SER A 320 15.66 23.27 -14.38
C SER A 320 16.35 22.00 -13.90
N ALA A 321 15.58 20.96 -13.54
CA ALA A 321 16.11 19.71 -13.02
C ALA A 321 16.78 18.83 -14.08
N GLY A 322 16.37 18.95 -15.34
CA GLY A 322 16.97 18.22 -16.46
C GLY A 322 18.45 18.53 -16.68
N SER A 323 18.92 19.70 -16.25
CA SER A 323 20.33 20.10 -16.36
C SER A 323 21.28 19.38 -15.39
N SER A 324 20.75 18.75 -14.33
CA SER A 324 21.56 17.98 -13.38
C SER A 324 21.98 16.59 -13.89
N ILE A 325 21.36 16.10 -14.97
CA ILE A 325 21.65 14.78 -15.56
C ILE A 325 22.64 14.94 -16.72
N SER A 326 23.89 14.52 -16.52
CA SER A 326 24.94 14.53 -17.56
C SER A 326 24.83 13.27 -18.41
N PHE A 327 24.17 13.36 -19.56
CA PHE A 327 24.00 12.23 -20.49
C PHE A 327 25.33 11.70 -21.07
N ASP A 328 26.34 12.56 -21.19
CA ASP A 328 27.69 12.21 -21.66
C ASP A 328 28.45 11.29 -20.70
N SER A 329 28.02 11.21 -19.43
CA SER A 329 28.63 10.30 -18.44
C SER A 329 28.28 8.81 -18.65
N PHE A 330 27.19 8.52 -19.38
CA PHE A 330 26.72 7.14 -19.59
C PHE A 330 26.31 6.80 -21.02
N LEU A 331 26.32 7.76 -21.94
CA LEU A 331 26.01 7.52 -23.35
C LEU A 331 27.25 7.79 -24.26
N PRO A 332 27.51 6.91 -25.22
CA PRO A 332 28.57 7.15 -26.17
C PRO A 332 28.20 8.29 -27.14
N ASN A 333 29.20 9.05 -27.57
CA ASN A 333 29.08 10.09 -28.62
C ASN A 333 27.93 11.10 -28.38
N PHE A 334 27.66 11.41 -27.12
CA PHE A 334 26.59 12.36 -26.78
C PHE A 334 26.85 13.74 -27.37
N SER A 335 25.80 14.33 -27.95
CA SER A 335 25.77 15.72 -28.40
C SER A 335 24.42 16.35 -28.07
N PRO A 336 24.41 17.49 -27.35
CA PRO A 336 23.16 18.18 -27.02
C PRO A 336 22.32 18.58 -28.26
N MET A 337 22.97 18.82 -29.40
CA MET A 337 22.31 19.17 -30.66
C MET A 337 21.53 18.00 -31.29
N MET A 338 21.82 16.78 -30.88
CA MET A 338 21.15 15.56 -31.38
C MET A 338 19.98 15.09 -30.49
N LEU A 339 19.61 15.89 -29.49
CA LEU A 339 18.59 15.62 -28.52
C LEU A 339 17.21 15.99 -29.07
N LEU A 340 16.27 15.04 -29.02
CA LEU A 340 14.87 15.23 -29.43
C LEU A 340 13.95 14.81 -28.31
N HIS A 341 13.04 15.69 -27.91
CA HIS A 341 11.96 15.35 -26.99
C HIS A 341 10.97 14.40 -27.68
N GLY A 342 10.94 13.15 -27.28
CA GLY A 342 10.14 12.08 -27.91
C GLY A 342 8.76 11.89 -27.30
N GLU A 343 8.71 11.75 -25.96
CA GLU A 343 7.45 11.56 -25.24
C GLU A 343 7.44 12.36 -23.95
N GLN A 344 6.26 12.83 -23.58
CA GLN A 344 5.97 13.46 -22.29
C GLN A 344 4.80 12.76 -21.61
N TYR A 345 4.98 12.38 -20.35
CA TYR A 345 3.92 11.98 -19.43
C TYR A 345 3.96 12.88 -18.21
N LEU A 346 2.80 13.33 -17.78
CA LEU A 346 2.62 14.13 -16.58
C LEU A 346 1.50 13.52 -15.75
N ALA A 347 1.75 13.18 -14.49
CA ALA A 347 0.75 12.83 -13.50
C ALA A 347 0.62 13.97 -12.46
N ILE A 348 -0.62 14.32 -12.14
CA ILE A 348 -0.98 15.28 -11.11
C ILE A 348 -1.32 14.50 -9.85
N LYS A 349 -0.57 14.71 -8.77
CA LYS A 349 -0.68 13.93 -7.53
C LYS A 349 -1.46 14.64 -6.42
N GLY A 350 -1.64 15.94 -6.56
CA GLY A 350 -2.33 16.74 -5.57
C GLY A 350 -2.80 18.08 -6.16
N PRO A 351 -3.38 18.95 -5.33
CA PRO A 351 -3.77 20.29 -5.74
C PRO A 351 -2.57 21.05 -6.33
N ILE A 352 -2.79 21.78 -7.42
CA ILE A 352 -1.76 22.59 -8.07
C ILE A 352 -1.81 23.98 -7.44
N PRO A 353 -0.79 24.37 -6.66
CA PRO A 353 -0.75 25.73 -6.12
C PRO A 353 -0.45 26.72 -7.24
N THR A 354 -0.95 27.96 -7.13
CA THR A 354 -0.69 29.03 -8.11
C THR A 354 0.55 29.85 -7.78
N SER A 355 1.13 29.64 -6.59
CA SER A 355 2.38 30.27 -6.17
C SER A 355 3.09 29.42 -5.11
N GLY A 356 4.40 29.65 -4.91
CA GLY A 356 5.19 28.98 -3.89
C GLY A 356 6.56 28.54 -4.37
N VAL A 357 7.10 27.53 -3.67
CA VAL A 357 8.39 26.91 -4.02
C VAL A 357 8.18 25.41 -4.17
N LEU A 358 8.54 24.89 -5.33
CA LEU A 358 8.54 23.45 -5.64
C LEU A 358 9.97 22.93 -5.69
N VAL A 359 10.18 21.71 -5.25
CA VAL A 359 11.47 21.00 -5.29
C VAL A 359 11.37 19.85 -6.29
N ASN A 360 12.23 19.86 -7.27
CA ASN A 360 12.27 18.87 -8.34
C ASN A 360 13.40 17.86 -8.09
N LYS A 361 13.07 16.57 -8.08
CA LYS A 361 13.98 15.44 -7.83
C LYS A 361 14.05 14.58 -9.08
N PRO A 362 15.06 14.75 -9.95
CA PRO A 362 15.19 13.99 -11.19
C PRO A 362 15.86 12.64 -10.96
N ARG A 363 15.49 11.65 -11.80
CA ARG A 363 16.11 10.32 -11.85
C ARG A 363 16.13 9.79 -13.28
N VAL A 364 17.14 9.00 -13.63
CA VAL A 364 17.15 8.19 -14.86
C VAL A 364 16.45 6.87 -14.56
N ILE A 365 15.36 6.57 -15.28
CA ILE A 365 14.56 5.36 -15.06
C ILE A 365 14.69 4.32 -16.16
N GLU A 366 15.05 4.74 -17.39
CA GLU A 366 15.22 3.82 -18.52
C GLU A 366 16.21 4.37 -19.53
N VAL A 367 17.10 3.50 -20.02
CA VAL A 367 18.02 3.79 -21.12
C VAL A 367 17.96 2.64 -22.11
N LEU A 368 17.55 2.94 -23.36
CA LEU A 368 17.35 1.94 -24.39
C LEU A 368 18.29 2.15 -25.57
N ASP A 369 18.95 1.06 -25.99
CA ASP A 369 19.74 1.06 -27.23
C ASP A 369 18.83 0.86 -28.44
N LYS A 370 18.65 1.90 -29.24
CA LYS A 370 17.88 1.87 -30.49
C LYS A 370 18.77 1.72 -31.73
N GLY A 371 19.96 1.17 -31.58
CA GLY A 371 20.93 0.95 -32.65
C GLY A 371 21.67 2.20 -33.07
N LYS A 372 21.03 3.17 -33.73
CA LYS A 372 21.62 4.45 -34.14
C LYS A 372 21.36 5.60 -33.16
N ALA A 373 20.55 5.39 -32.16
CA ALA A 373 20.15 6.36 -31.16
C ALA A 373 20.03 5.71 -29.79
N ALA A 374 20.11 6.51 -28.73
CA ALA A 374 19.66 6.14 -27.40
C ALA A 374 18.27 6.73 -27.15
N ALA A 375 17.44 6.03 -26.36
CA ALA A 375 16.22 6.60 -25.81
C ALA A 375 16.35 6.59 -24.27
N VAL A 376 16.43 7.77 -23.68
CA VAL A 376 16.55 7.93 -22.22
C VAL A 376 15.23 8.43 -21.67
N THR A 377 14.68 7.75 -20.67
CA THR A 377 13.54 8.23 -19.92
C THR A 377 13.98 8.67 -18.54
N THR A 378 13.64 9.90 -18.20
CA THR A 378 13.84 10.49 -16.87
C THR A 378 12.50 10.60 -16.15
N LEU A 379 12.50 10.40 -14.85
CA LEU A 379 11.38 10.70 -13.94
C LEU A 379 11.79 11.90 -13.08
N THR A 380 10.97 12.94 -13.05
CA THR A 380 11.14 14.04 -12.09
C THR A 380 9.92 14.08 -11.17
N THR A 381 10.16 13.85 -9.88
CA THR A 381 9.15 14.02 -8.84
C THR A 381 9.23 15.46 -8.33
N THR A 382 8.13 16.19 -8.40
CA THR A 382 8.03 17.58 -7.96
C THR A 382 7.22 17.66 -6.67
N VAL A 383 7.83 18.21 -5.62
CA VAL A 383 7.28 18.24 -4.25
C VAL A 383 7.07 19.70 -3.84
N ASN A 384 5.95 20.01 -3.17
CA ASN A 384 5.75 21.31 -2.55
C ASN A 384 6.67 21.44 -1.33
N LYS A 385 7.56 22.45 -1.34
CA LYS A 385 8.55 22.65 -0.28
C LYS A 385 7.93 22.91 1.09
N ALA A 386 6.77 23.56 1.14
CA ALA A 386 6.12 23.92 2.39
C ALA A 386 5.36 22.76 3.05
N THR A 387 4.73 21.88 2.23
CA THR A 387 3.90 20.77 2.74
C THR A 387 4.61 19.42 2.70
N GLY A 388 5.64 19.27 1.88
CA GLY A 388 6.31 17.97 1.63
C GLY A 388 5.53 17.03 0.71
N GLU A 389 4.35 17.45 0.21
CA GLU A 389 3.50 16.63 -0.64
C GLU A 389 3.97 16.65 -2.10
N THR A 390 3.88 15.49 -2.77
CA THR A 390 4.14 15.38 -4.20
C THR A 390 3.00 16.02 -4.98
N VAL A 391 3.33 17.01 -5.83
CA VAL A 391 2.38 17.70 -6.71
C VAL A 391 2.36 17.08 -8.10
N PHE A 392 3.55 16.78 -8.66
CA PHE A 392 3.67 16.25 -10.01
C PHE A 392 4.68 15.10 -10.09
N GLU A 393 4.45 14.19 -11.03
CA GLU A 393 5.45 13.26 -11.56
C GLU A 393 5.52 13.42 -13.08
N ASN A 394 6.71 13.73 -13.58
CA ASN A 394 6.99 13.88 -15.00
C ASN A 394 7.87 12.74 -15.49
N GLN A 395 7.45 12.02 -16.54
CA GLN A 395 8.35 11.15 -17.28
C GLN A 395 8.59 11.74 -18.67
N MET A 396 9.85 12.05 -18.96
CA MET A 396 10.28 12.60 -20.23
C MET A 396 11.17 11.58 -20.94
N THR A 397 10.79 11.16 -22.15
CA THR A 397 11.64 10.31 -23.00
C THR A 397 12.30 11.16 -24.06
N THR A 398 13.63 11.17 -24.02
CA THR A 398 14.49 11.90 -24.94
C THR A 398 15.18 10.93 -25.87
N PHE A 399 15.12 11.18 -27.17
CA PHE A 399 15.89 10.47 -28.19
C PHE A 399 17.16 11.22 -28.51
N ILE A 400 18.32 10.52 -28.47
CA ILE A 400 19.64 11.11 -28.71
C ILE A 400 20.25 10.38 -29.91
N ARG A 401 20.24 11.04 -31.07
CA ARG A 401 20.78 10.49 -32.30
C ARG A 401 22.30 10.36 -32.20
N GLY A 402 22.86 9.29 -32.73
CA GLY A 402 24.31 9.03 -32.72
C GLY A 402 24.81 8.37 -31.44
N SER A 403 24.01 8.30 -30.36
CA SER A 403 24.40 7.74 -29.06
C SER A 403 23.88 6.31 -28.82
N GLY A 404 23.58 5.54 -29.88
CA GLY A 404 23.20 4.12 -29.79
C GLY A 404 24.38 3.19 -30.04
N GLY A 405 24.09 1.87 -30.05
CA GLY A 405 25.10 0.83 -30.33
C GLY A 405 25.92 0.44 -29.09
N PHE A 406 25.49 0.80 -27.89
CA PHE A 406 26.20 0.47 -26.64
C PHE A 406 25.87 -0.93 -26.08
N GLY A 407 24.97 -1.70 -26.73
CA GLY A 407 24.65 -3.09 -26.37
C GLY A 407 23.69 -3.26 -25.20
N GLY A 408 22.99 -2.19 -24.80
CA GLY A 408 22.00 -2.25 -23.72
C GLY A 408 20.62 -2.74 -24.19
N LYS A 409 19.65 -2.67 -23.29
CA LYS A 409 18.24 -3.07 -23.50
C LYS A 409 17.63 -2.34 -24.70
N LYS A 410 16.86 -3.05 -25.52
CA LYS A 410 16.22 -2.50 -26.73
C LYS A 410 14.76 -2.13 -26.55
N THR A 411 14.05 -2.79 -25.61
CA THR A 411 12.61 -2.65 -25.38
C THR A 411 12.37 -2.10 -24.00
N GLY A 412 11.52 -1.09 -23.88
CA GLY A 412 11.17 -0.47 -22.62
C GLY A 412 10.28 -1.37 -21.74
N ARG A 413 10.26 -1.05 -20.45
CA ARG A 413 9.32 -1.63 -19.48
C ARG A 413 7.91 -1.11 -19.74
N ASP A 414 6.90 -1.87 -19.34
CA ASP A 414 5.56 -1.33 -19.21
C ASP A 414 5.51 -0.41 -17.97
N ARG A 415 5.15 0.84 -18.19
CA ARG A 415 4.98 1.89 -17.17
C ARG A 415 3.53 2.39 -17.13
N GLY A 416 2.59 1.50 -17.47
CA GLY A 416 1.15 1.82 -17.47
C GLY A 416 0.81 2.96 -18.44
N ASN A 417 0.08 3.97 -17.96
CA ASN A 417 -0.33 5.12 -18.79
C ASN A 417 0.86 5.86 -19.43
N ALA A 418 2.02 5.90 -18.77
CA ALA A 418 3.20 6.58 -19.28
C ALA A 418 3.80 5.92 -20.53
N SER A 419 3.65 4.61 -20.72
CA SER A 419 4.13 3.86 -21.88
C SER A 419 3.03 3.47 -22.88
N ALA A 420 1.75 3.69 -22.56
CA ALA A 420 0.61 3.24 -23.34
C ALA A 420 0.61 3.78 -24.77
N ALA A 421 0.25 2.92 -25.72
CA ALA A 421 0.25 3.25 -27.15
C ALA A 421 -0.94 4.12 -27.61
N ASN A 422 -2.00 4.22 -26.84
CA ASN A 422 -3.17 5.09 -27.00
C ASN A 422 -3.62 5.31 -28.48
N LYS A 423 -4.08 4.26 -29.14
CA LYS A 423 -4.53 4.35 -30.53
C LYS A 423 -5.93 4.97 -30.60
N PRO A 424 -6.16 5.98 -31.46
CA PRO A 424 -7.50 6.51 -31.70
C PRO A 424 -8.47 5.43 -32.17
N PRO A 425 -9.72 5.43 -31.69
CA PRO A 425 -10.77 4.58 -32.23
C PRO A 425 -11.06 4.88 -33.70
N SER A 426 -11.61 3.89 -34.43
CA SER A 426 -11.99 4.06 -35.85
C SER A 426 -13.29 4.84 -36.07
N ARG A 427 -13.97 5.26 -35.01
CA ARG A 427 -15.18 6.09 -35.03
C ARG A 427 -14.85 7.59 -35.12
N PRO A 428 -15.81 8.46 -35.52
CA PRO A 428 -15.62 9.91 -35.44
C PRO A 428 -15.27 10.36 -34.02
N ALA A 429 -14.51 11.45 -33.91
CA ALA A 429 -14.15 12.04 -32.61
C ALA A 429 -15.40 12.58 -31.89
N ASP A 430 -15.43 12.44 -30.57
CA ASP A 430 -16.52 12.95 -29.73
C ASP A 430 -16.46 14.48 -29.61
N ARG A 431 -15.25 15.03 -29.66
CA ARG A 431 -14.96 16.48 -29.66
C ARG A 431 -13.79 16.77 -30.58
N VAL A 432 -13.86 17.91 -31.26
CA VAL A 432 -12.76 18.47 -32.05
C VAL A 432 -12.64 19.93 -31.66
N MET A 433 -11.44 20.35 -31.30
CA MET A 433 -11.13 21.76 -31.00
C MET A 433 -9.98 22.23 -31.87
N THR A 434 -10.08 23.47 -32.36
CA THR A 434 -9.12 24.06 -33.30
C THR A 434 -8.64 25.39 -32.74
N GLU A 435 -7.34 25.60 -32.76
CA GLU A 435 -6.74 26.83 -32.28
C GLU A 435 -5.59 27.25 -33.20
N LYS A 436 -5.62 28.50 -33.65
CA LYS A 436 -4.53 29.09 -34.41
C LYS A 436 -3.50 29.68 -33.48
N THR A 437 -2.25 29.22 -33.56
CA THR A 437 -1.16 29.79 -32.77
C THR A 437 -0.79 31.18 -33.27
N SER A 438 -0.35 32.04 -32.37
CA SER A 438 0.20 33.36 -32.73
C SER A 438 1.57 33.24 -33.41
N GLU A 439 1.93 34.16 -34.29
CA GLU A 439 3.29 34.28 -34.81
C GLU A 439 4.34 34.50 -33.70
N SER A 440 3.94 35.12 -32.59
CA SER A 440 4.78 35.32 -31.40
C SER A 440 4.61 34.23 -30.32
N GLN A 441 3.90 33.12 -30.62
CA GLN A 441 3.61 32.09 -29.63
C GLN A 441 4.86 31.50 -28.97
N ALA A 442 5.90 31.22 -29.78
CA ALA A 442 7.15 30.69 -29.26
C ALA A 442 7.90 31.72 -28.38
N ALA A 443 7.84 33.01 -28.76
CA ALA A 443 8.47 34.10 -27.99
C ALA A 443 7.80 34.29 -26.62
N LEU A 444 6.48 34.07 -26.53
CA LEU A 444 5.74 34.11 -25.29
C LEU A 444 6.00 32.87 -24.44
N TYR A 445 5.83 31.66 -25.03
CA TYR A 445 5.94 30.40 -24.30
C TYR A 445 7.33 30.18 -23.67
N ARG A 446 8.42 30.58 -24.38
CA ARG A 446 9.78 30.45 -23.85
C ARG A 446 10.02 31.13 -22.51
N LEU A 447 9.23 32.16 -22.18
CA LEU A 447 9.33 32.89 -20.92
C LEU A 447 8.87 32.04 -19.71
N SER A 448 8.18 30.93 -19.95
CA SER A 448 7.82 29.96 -18.91
C SER A 448 8.98 29.04 -18.49
N GLY A 449 10.16 29.09 -19.19
CA GLY A 449 11.35 28.36 -18.74
C GLY A 449 12.17 27.70 -19.84
N ASP A 450 11.60 27.37 -21.01
CA ASP A 450 12.34 26.77 -22.11
C ASP A 450 12.97 27.85 -23.01
N LEU A 451 14.20 28.23 -22.71
CA LEU A 451 14.94 29.27 -23.40
C LEU A 451 15.73 28.77 -24.61
N ASN A 452 15.52 27.53 -25.07
CA ASN A 452 16.27 26.95 -26.20
C ASN A 452 16.19 27.84 -27.46
N PRO A 453 17.34 28.27 -28.03
CA PRO A 453 17.39 29.15 -29.21
C PRO A 453 16.71 28.57 -30.46
N LEU A 454 16.54 27.25 -30.55
CA LEU A 454 15.83 26.58 -31.64
C LEU A 454 14.42 27.15 -31.91
N HIS A 455 13.80 27.71 -30.89
CA HIS A 455 12.42 28.20 -30.93
C HIS A 455 12.29 29.70 -31.24
N ILE A 456 13.42 30.40 -31.36
CA ILE A 456 13.43 31.86 -31.55
C ILE A 456 14.48 32.37 -32.55
N ASP A 457 15.62 31.69 -32.64
CA ASP A 457 16.74 32.12 -33.49
C ASP A 457 16.74 31.38 -34.85
N PRO A 458 16.55 32.09 -36.00
CA PRO A 458 16.53 31.47 -37.31
C PRO A 458 17.85 30.78 -37.69
N SER A 459 18.98 31.28 -37.20
CA SER A 459 20.30 30.68 -37.50
C SER A 459 20.45 29.34 -36.75
N PHE A 460 19.97 29.28 -35.53
CA PHE A 460 19.96 28.05 -34.75
C PHE A 460 18.95 27.02 -35.28
N ALA A 461 17.79 27.46 -35.74
CA ALA A 461 16.81 26.62 -36.41
C ALA A 461 17.36 25.96 -37.68
N ALA A 462 18.11 26.73 -38.50
CA ALA A 462 18.76 26.24 -39.72
C ALA A 462 19.79 25.13 -39.42
N VAL A 463 20.57 25.26 -38.35
CA VAL A 463 21.48 24.20 -37.88
C VAL A 463 20.71 22.94 -37.48
N GLY A 464 19.53 23.09 -36.90
CA GLY A 464 18.61 22.00 -36.58
C GLY A 464 17.90 21.36 -37.79
N GLY A 465 18.09 21.92 -39.00
CA GLY A 465 17.48 21.45 -40.23
C GLY A 465 16.05 21.97 -40.48
N PHE A 466 15.70 23.12 -39.86
CA PHE A 466 14.38 23.75 -40.03
C PHE A 466 14.52 25.08 -40.81
N ASP A 467 13.57 25.37 -41.67
CA ASP A 467 13.56 26.59 -42.49
C ASP A 467 13.33 27.88 -41.65
N LYS A 468 12.70 27.74 -40.49
CA LYS A 468 12.43 28.79 -39.50
C LYS A 468 12.28 28.21 -38.10
N PRO A 469 12.36 29.03 -37.03
CA PRO A 469 12.14 28.57 -35.67
C PRO A 469 10.81 27.80 -35.49
N ILE A 470 10.88 26.67 -34.82
CA ILE A 470 9.71 25.81 -34.55
C ILE A 470 9.09 26.17 -33.20
N LEU A 471 7.80 25.89 -33.03
CA LEU A 471 7.12 26.00 -31.76
C LEU A 471 7.61 24.89 -30.81
N HIS A 472 7.72 25.20 -29.51
CA HIS A 472 8.05 24.22 -28.49
C HIS A 472 7.07 23.04 -28.51
N GLY A 473 7.58 21.82 -28.44
CA GLY A 473 6.74 20.62 -28.34
C GLY A 473 5.80 20.70 -27.13
N LEU A 474 6.31 21.15 -25.98
CA LEU A 474 5.52 21.31 -24.75
C LEU A 474 4.50 22.46 -24.82
N CYS A 475 4.67 23.46 -25.72
CA CYS A 475 3.60 24.41 -26.01
C CYS A 475 2.41 23.71 -26.72
N SER A 476 2.71 22.91 -27.75
CA SER A 476 1.67 22.09 -28.42
C SER A 476 0.99 21.11 -27.48
N PHE A 477 1.75 20.52 -26.54
CA PHE A 477 1.24 19.69 -25.44
C PHE A 477 0.29 20.49 -24.53
N GLY A 478 0.66 21.69 -24.12
CA GLY A 478 -0.14 22.58 -23.30
C GLY A 478 -1.45 23.00 -23.97
N ILE A 479 -1.41 23.36 -25.27
CA ILE A 479 -2.59 23.68 -26.09
C ILE A 479 -3.53 22.49 -26.15
N ALA A 480 -3.02 21.29 -26.46
CA ALA A 480 -3.84 20.08 -26.52
C ALA A 480 -4.42 19.71 -25.15
N GLY A 481 -3.64 19.84 -24.08
CA GLY A 481 -4.11 19.63 -22.70
C GLY A 481 -5.20 20.63 -22.29
N LYS A 482 -5.09 21.90 -22.70
CA LYS A 482 -6.15 22.92 -22.54
C LYS A 482 -7.42 22.51 -23.29
N HIS A 483 -7.32 21.99 -24.52
CA HIS A 483 -8.47 21.48 -25.27
C HIS A 483 -9.16 20.33 -24.52
N VAL A 484 -8.40 19.35 -23.99
CA VAL A 484 -8.96 18.25 -23.18
C VAL A 484 -9.62 18.80 -21.92
N PHE A 485 -8.95 19.71 -21.19
CA PHE A 485 -9.48 20.33 -19.99
C PHE A 485 -10.80 21.07 -20.22
N ARG A 486 -10.87 21.88 -21.29
CA ARG A 486 -12.10 22.62 -21.64
C ARG A 486 -13.23 21.72 -22.15
N ALA A 487 -12.91 20.58 -22.77
CA ALA A 487 -13.91 19.66 -23.33
C ALA A 487 -14.47 18.66 -22.30
N PHE A 488 -13.64 18.20 -21.33
CA PHE A 488 -13.97 17.08 -20.44
C PHE A 488 -13.69 17.35 -18.96
N GLY A 489 -13.08 18.48 -18.60
CA GLY A 489 -12.73 18.83 -17.23
C GLY A 489 -11.31 18.43 -16.83
N ALA A 490 -11.05 18.45 -15.52
CA ALA A 490 -9.76 18.12 -14.96
C ALA A 490 -9.39 16.64 -15.22
N PHE A 491 -8.08 16.38 -15.32
CA PHE A 491 -7.52 15.06 -15.50
C PHE A 491 -6.39 14.81 -14.51
N SER A 492 -6.18 13.55 -14.15
CA SER A 492 -5.16 13.10 -13.21
C SER A 492 -3.81 12.82 -13.86
N ASP A 493 -3.80 12.48 -15.16
CA ASP A 493 -2.59 12.31 -15.96
C ASP A 493 -2.83 12.63 -17.43
N ILE A 494 -1.73 12.95 -18.12
CA ILE A 494 -1.73 13.17 -19.58
C ILE A 494 -0.42 12.68 -20.18
N LYS A 495 -0.51 11.98 -21.32
CA LYS A 495 0.64 11.49 -22.10
C LYS A 495 0.53 11.91 -23.53
N VAL A 496 1.66 12.27 -24.14
CA VAL A 496 1.79 12.47 -25.60
C VAL A 496 3.10 11.89 -26.14
N ARG A 497 3.09 11.60 -27.44
CA ARG A 497 4.29 11.41 -28.25
C ARG A 497 4.39 12.57 -29.26
N PHE A 498 5.54 13.21 -29.32
CA PHE A 498 5.83 14.24 -30.31
C PHE A 498 6.15 13.58 -31.67
N THR A 499 5.33 13.81 -32.66
CA THR A 499 5.41 13.13 -33.96
C THR A 499 5.81 14.07 -35.11
N GLY A 500 5.67 15.37 -34.90
CA GLY A 500 6.06 16.38 -35.89
C GLY A 500 6.17 17.77 -35.27
N HIS A 501 6.92 18.64 -35.93
CA HIS A 501 7.09 20.03 -35.52
C HIS A 501 5.89 20.89 -35.94
N VAL A 502 5.71 22.00 -35.24
CA VAL A 502 4.73 23.06 -35.52
C VAL A 502 5.48 24.36 -35.73
N PHE A 503 5.04 25.17 -36.65
CA PHE A 503 5.55 26.54 -36.78
C PHE A 503 4.59 27.55 -36.12
N PRO A 504 5.10 28.60 -35.46
CA PRO A 504 4.25 29.69 -35.01
C PRO A 504 3.38 30.23 -36.14
N GLY A 505 2.10 30.53 -35.88
CA GLY A 505 1.12 30.93 -36.89
C GLY A 505 0.35 29.79 -37.54
N GLU A 506 0.72 28.50 -37.31
CA GLU A 506 -0.05 27.34 -37.77
C GLU A 506 -1.19 27.01 -36.81
N THR A 507 -2.20 26.36 -37.35
CA THR A 507 -3.43 25.95 -36.64
C THR A 507 -3.31 24.52 -36.15
N LEU A 508 -3.55 24.31 -34.85
CA LEU A 508 -3.61 23.00 -34.21
C LEU A 508 -5.07 22.54 -34.09
N GLU A 509 -5.37 21.34 -34.59
CA GLU A 509 -6.65 20.68 -34.43
C GLU A 509 -6.49 19.45 -33.54
N THR A 510 -7.15 19.42 -32.38
CA THR A 510 -7.16 18.30 -31.46
C THR A 510 -8.47 17.52 -31.57
N SER A 511 -8.40 16.30 -32.07
CA SER A 511 -9.51 15.35 -32.14
C SER A 511 -9.48 14.43 -30.93
N MET A 512 -10.60 14.29 -30.21
CA MET A 512 -10.69 13.65 -28.89
C MET A 512 -11.79 12.59 -28.84
N TRP A 513 -11.49 11.43 -28.24
CA TRP A 513 -12.40 10.29 -28.02
C TRP A 513 -12.44 9.91 -26.55
N LYS A 514 -13.63 9.90 -25.94
CA LYS A 514 -13.82 9.49 -24.56
C LYS A 514 -14.11 7.99 -24.47
N GLU A 515 -13.26 7.25 -23.77
CA GLU A 515 -13.36 5.82 -23.52
C GLU A 515 -13.35 5.58 -21.99
N GLY A 516 -14.54 5.53 -21.38
CA GLY A 516 -14.68 5.46 -19.93
C GLY A 516 -14.15 6.72 -19.23
N ASN A 517 -13.12 6.55 -18.37
CA ASN A 517 -12.42 7.65 -17.73
C ASN A 517 -11.21 8.16 -18.53
N LYS A 518 -10.91 7.61 -19.70
CA LYS A 518 -9.79 7.98 -20.55
C LYS A 518 -10.26 8.79 -21.76
N VAL A 519 -9.55 9.86 -22.07
CA VAL A 519 -9.71 10.65 -23.29
C VAL A 519 -8.50 10.40 -24.17
N ILE A 520 -8.68 9.63 -25.24
CA ILE A 520 -7.65 9.43 -26.27
C ILE A 520 -7.73 10.64 -27.21
N PHE A 521 -6.58 11.18 -27.65
CA PHE A 521 -6.56 12.30 -28.58
C PHE A 521 -5.37 12.28 -29.52
N VAL A 522 -5.49 13.03 -30.58
CA VAL A 522 -4.40 13.36 -31.51
C VAL A 522 -4.49 14.84 -31.87
N THR A 523 -3.33 15.46 -32.14
CA THR A 523 -3.29 16.85 -32.58
C THR A 523 -2.53 16.95 -33.90
N LYS A 524 -3.16 17.53 -34.89
CA LYS A 524 -2.57 17.76 -36.23
C LYS A 524 -2.41 19.24 -36.54
N VAL A 525 -1.48 19.55 -37.41
CA VAL A 525 -1.31 20.87 -38.04
C VAL A 525 -2.25 20.91 -39.25
N VAL A 526 -3.20 21.83 -39.22
CA VAL A 526 -4.26 21.88 -40.26
C VAL A 526 -3.68 22.22 -41.64
N GLU A 527 -2.81 23.23 -41.71
CA GLU A 527 -2.23 23.75 -42.97
C GLU A 527 -1.41 22.70 -43.72
N ARG A 528 -0.69 21.85 -42.99
CA ARG A 528 0.18 20.82 -43.57
C ARG A 528 -0.40 19.41 -43.53
N GLY A 529 -1.51 19.20 -42.83
CA GLY A 529 -2.09 17.88 -42.61
C GLY A 529 -1.21 16.89 -41.86
N THR A 530 -0.16 17.39 -41.18
CA THR A 530 0.82 16.56 -40.46
C THR A 530 0.45 16.40 -38.99
N MET A 531 0.77 15.24 -38.43
CA MET A 531 0.52 14.98 -37.01
C MET A 531 1.60 15.65 -36.15
N ALA A 532 1.19 16.46 -35.20
CA ALA A 532 2.06 17.05 -34.18
C ALA A 532 2.17 16.17 -32.94
N LEU A 533 1.03 15.71 -32.40
CA LEU A 533 0.96 14.85 -31.22
C LEU A 533 0.19 13.57 -31.54
N GLY A 534 0.75 12.43 -31.16
CA GLY A 534 0.12 11.11 -31.32
C GLY A 534 0.32 10.23 -30.09
N ALA A 535 -0.25 9.03 -30.13
CA ALA A 535 -0.27 8.09 -29.00
C ALA A 535 -0.69 8.75 -27.67
N ALA A 536 -1.60 9.73 -27.74
CA ALA A 536 -1.91 10.64 -26.66
C ALA A 536 -3.20 10.25 -25.93
N ALA A 537 -3.20 10.42 -24.62
CA ALA A 537 -4.40 10.26 -23.78
C ALA A 537 -4.27 11.06 -22.49
N ALA A 538 -5.43 11.37 -21.90
CA ALA A 538 -5.56 11.90 -20.55
C ALA A 538 -6.53 11.02 -19.75
N THR A 539 -6.31 10.86 -18.45
CA THR A 539 -7.20 10.14 -17.52
C THR A 539 -7.99 11.17 -16.69
N LEU A 540 -9.32 11.13 -16.77
CA LEU A 540 -10.22 12.05 -16.05
C LEU A 540 -10.35 11.69 -14.58
#